data_9c3a87abfb23ad3cd4c5fd7b613f3e14
#
_entry.id   9c3a87abfb23ad3cd4c5fd7b613f3e14
#
_cell.length_a   1.000
_cell.length_b   1.000
_cell.length_c   1.000
_cell.angle_alpha   90.00
_cell.angle_beta   90.00
_cell.angle_gamma   90.00
#
_symmetry.space_group_name_H-M   'P 1'
#
loop_
_entity.id
_entity.type
_entity.pdbx_description
1 polymer ?
#
loop_
_entity_poly.entity_id
_entity_poly.type
_entity_poly.pdbx_seq_one_letter_code
_entity_poly.pdbx_strand_id
1 'polypeptide(L)'
;KRFISGVSIGKNQLMVSMLENVNGKITRYIKHNNHWVSKDIEGFQNSTMNIYGQDVWSDNSFISVSNFLEPSSIFHASDGTDYKKIKSRKNSIDPEKYKVEQNFVSSVDGISIPYFLISRKGIKLDGKHPTILYGYGGFQISKPPAYLGGSIAEYWLDSGGVYVVSNIRGGGEFGPEWHQSALKENRQRAYDDFIAIATDLIDKGITSPDHLGIEGRSNGGLLVGATFTQRPDLFNAVICGVPLLDMFRYDKLLAGASWVDEYGDPDNPEEWEFIKKYPPYQNLKEGTQYPEVFFYTSTKDDRVHPGHARKMAKKMTDMGSPIVYYENTEGGHAGTSNIDQFSFLLALQLAYLEDKLMN
;
A
#
# COMPACT_ATOMS: atom_id res chain seq x y z
N LYS A 1 1.68 7.36 17.89
CA LYS A 1 1.73 8.59 17.08
C LYS A 1 0.34 8.84 16.49
N ARG A 2 -0.07 10.11 16.36
CA ARG A 2 -1.40 10.52 15.88
C ARG A 2 -1.25 11.53 14.76
N PHE A 3 -2.12 11.42 13.75
CA PHE A 3 -2.24 12.37 12.65
C PHE A 3 -3.72 12.72 12.43
N ILE A 4 -4.08 14.01 12.53
CA ILE A 4 -5.45 14.48 12.31
C ILE A 4 -5.75 14.46 10.82
N SER A 5 -6.84 13.76 10.43
CA SER A 5 -7.31 13.64 9.05
C SER A 5 -8.53 14.50 8.74
N GLY A 6 -9.28 14.91 9.76
CA GLY A 6 -10.45 15.76 9.56
C GLY A 6 -11.07 16.28 10.86
N VAL A 7 -11.81 17.36 10.73
CA VAL A 7 -12.55 18.00 11.83
C VAL A 7 -13.94 18.34 11.34
N SER A 8 -14.96 18.09 12.16
CA SER A 8 -16.35 18.45 11.87
C SER A 8 -17.01 19.05 13.11
N ILE A 9 -17.87 20.04 12.91
CA ILE A 9 -18.52 20.80 13.97
C ILE A 9 -20.01 20.49 13.93
N GLY A 10 -20.58 20.07 15.07
CA GLY A 10 -21.99 19.95 15.34
C GLY A 10 -22.48 21.03 16.29
N LYS A 11 -23.75 20.96 16.69
CA LYS A 11 -24.36 21.95 17.58
C LYS A 11 -23.62 22.11 18.92
N ASN A 12 -23.37 20.99 19.60
CA ASN A 12 -22.75 20.97 20.93
C ASN A 12 -21.45 20.15 20.96
N GLN A 13 -20.96 19.71 19.82
CA GLN A 13 -19.81 18.82 19.74
C GLN A 13 -18.87 19.18 18.58
N LEU A 14 -17.60 18.90 18.80
CA LEU A 14 -16.57 18.86 17.76
C LEU A 14 -16.13 17.40 17.60
N MET A 15 -16.08 16.91 16.37
CA MET A 15 -15.55 15.59 16.05
C MET A 15 -14.22 15.73 15.33
N VAL A 16 -13.23 14.97 15.76
CA VAL A 16 -11.89 14.94 15.16
C VAL A 16 -11.61 13.51 14.71
N SER A 17 -11.45 13.31 13.40
CA SER A 17 -10.94 12.06 12.84
C SER A 17 -9.43 12.10 12.75
N MET A 18 -8.79 11.00 13.05
CA MET A 18 -7.33 10.87 13.04
C MET A 18 -6.90 9.43 12.73
N LEU A 19 -5.65 9.28 12.32
CA LEU A 19 -4.95 8.00 12.38
C LEU A 19 -4.15 7.92 13.69
N GLU A 20 -4.35 6.86 14.44
CA GLU A 20 -3.54 6.51 15.61
C GLU A 20 -2.91 5.13 15.37
N ASN A 21 -1.59 5.10 15.21
CA ASN A 21 -0.87 3.89 14.80
C ASN A 21 -1.51 3.21 13.56
N VAL A 22 -1.74 4.00 12.52
CA VAL A 22 -2.37 3.60 11.24
C VAL A 22 -3.87 3.27 11.34
N ASN A 23 -4.41 3.09 12.52
CA ASN A 23 -5.83 2.82 12.71
C ASN A 23 -6.65 4.11 12.74
N GLY A 24 -7.82 4.09 12.13
CA GLY A 24 -8.78 5.18 12.18
C GLY A 24 -9.36 5.35 13.58
N LYS A 25 -9.44 6.57 14.03
CA LYS A 25 -10.02 6.96 15.32
C LYS A 25 -10.83 8.22 15.18
N ILE A 26 -11.96 8.29 15.84
CA ILE A 26 -12.74 9.53 15.97
C ILE A 26 -12.90 9.86 17.45
N THR A 27 -12.47 11.06 17.83
CA THR A 27 -12.66 11.61 19.18
C THR A 27 -13.70 12.71 19.11
N ARG A 28 -14.69 12.62 19.98
CA ARG A 28 -15.70 13.66 20.18
C ARG A 28 -15.28 14.55 21.33
N TYR A 29 -15.38 15.85 21.13
CA TYR A 29 -15.21 16.87 22.14
C TYR A 29 -16.57 17.55 22.38
N ILE A 30 -17.03 17.49 23.61
CA ILE A 30 -18.33 18.06 24.02
C ILE A 30 -18.06 19.20 25.00
N LYS A 31 -18.67 20.34 24.77
CA LYS A 31 -18.56 21.50 25.68
C LYS A 31 -19.48 21.32 26.87
N HIS A 32 -18.93 21.28 28.07
CA HIS A 32 -19.65 21.18 29.32
C HIS A 32 -19.17 22.29 30.26
N ASN A 33 -20.05 23.23 30.69
CA ASN A 33 -19.72 24.30 31.63
C ASN A 33 -18.37 25.01 31.32
N ASN A 34 -18.17 25.48 30.09
CA ASN A 34 -16.93 26.08 29.57
C ASN A 34 -15.68 25.19 29.53
N HIS A 35 -15.79 23.89 29.79
CA HIS A 35 -14.74 22.91 29.62
C HIS A 35 -15.06 21.96 28.48
N TRP A 36 -14.02 21.48 27.78
CA TRP A 36 -14.16 20.45 26.77
C TRP A 36 -13.89 19.07 27.38
N VAL A 37 -14.83 18.15 27.20
CA VAL A 37 -14.69 16.74 27.59
C VAL A 37 -14.56 15.94 26.31
N SER A 38 -13.51 15.12 26.23
CA SER A 38 -13.28 14.23 25.08
C SER A 38 -13.76 12.83 25.35
N LYS A 39 -14.35 12.19 24.34
CA LYS A 39 -14.72 10.79 24.32
C LYS A 39 -14.44 10.17 22.97
N ASP A 40 -13.75 9.03 22.96
CA ASP A 40 -13.49 8.27 21.73
C ASP A 40 -14.75 7.47 21.33
N ILE A 41 -14.93 7.31 20.02
CA ILE A 41 -15.89 6.37 19.48
C ILE A 41 -15.21 5.02 19.42
N GLU A 42 -15.70 4.07 20.23
CA GLU A 42 -15.09 2.75 20.44
C GLU A 42 -15.79 1.65 19.62
N GLY A 43 -15.20 0.44 19.62
CA GLY A 43 -15.78 -0.76 19.00
C GLY A 43 -15.28 -1.06 17.59
N PHE A 44 -14.31 -0.30 17.06
CA PHE A 44 -13.79 -0.44 15.70
C PHE A 44 -12.27 -0.64 15.70
N GLN A 45 -11.83 -1.89 15.75
CA GLN A 45 -10.40 -2.25 15.70
C GLN A 45 -9.95 -2.47 14.25
N ASN A 46 -8.67 -2.21 13.96
CA ASN A 46 -8.06 -2.37 12.65
C ASN A 46 -8.94 -1.79 11.52
N SER A 47 -9.45 -0.60 11.73
CA SER A 47 -10.45 0.03 10.85
C SER A 47 -10.04 1.43 10.43
N THR A 48 -10.53 1.84 9.29
CA THR A 48 -10.57 3.23 8.86
C THR A 48 -11.91 3.83 9.26
N MET A 49 -11.87 4.98 9.93
CA MET A 49 -13.04 5.70 10.40
C MET A 49 -13.05 7.12 9.83
N ASN A 50 -14.14 7.52 9.21
CA ASN A 50 -14.31 8.88 8.70
C ASN A 50 -15.63 9.48 9.19
N ILE A 51 -15.62 10.79 9.42
CA ILE A 51 -16.84 11.55 9.64
C ILE A 51 -17.53 11.70 8.28
N TYR A 52 -18.66 11.03 8.10
CA TYR A 52 -19.41 11.05 6.84
C TYR A 52 -20.31 12.27 6.72
N GLY A 53 -20.85 12.71 7.84
CA GLY A 53 -21.68 13.91 7.93
C GLY A 53 -22.04 14.26 9.37
N GLN A 54 -22.21 15.53 9.64
CA GLN A 54 -22.65 16.06 10.92
C GLN A 54 -23.58 17.26 10.69
N ASP A 55 -24.69 17.30 11.44
CA ASP A 55 -25.61 18.41 11.39
C ASP A 55 -25.18 19.51 12.39
N VAL A 56 -25.04 20.73 11.89
CA VAL A 56 -24.63 21.89 12.71
C VAL A 56 -25.75 22.39 13.65
N TRP A 57 -26.99 21.98 13.40
CA TRP A 57 -28.15 22.39 14.18
C TRP A 57 -28.57 21.38 15.24
N SER A 58 -28.02 20.18 15.18
CA SER A 58 -28.26 19.10 16.12
C SER A 58 -26.96 18.34 16.44
N ASP A 59 -27.05 17.30 17.27
CA ASP A 59 -25.92 16.39 17.54
C ASP A 59 -25.98 15.12 16.67
N ASN A 60 -26.86 15.11 15.65
CA ASN A 60 -26.87 14.04 14.66
C ASN A 60 -25.52 13.94 13.94
N SER A 61 -25.00 12.75 13.86
CA SER A 61 -23.75 12.49 13.15
C SER A 61 -23.75 11.13 12.48
N PHE A 62 -23.04 11.06 11.34
CA PHE A 62 -22.82 9.87 10.56
C PHE A 62 -21.33 9.60 10.46
N ILE A 63 -20.94 8.39 10.71
CA ILE A 63 -19.57 7.93 10.46
C ILE A 63 -19.57 6.79 9.46
N SER A 64 -18.52 6.72 8.64
CA SER A 64 -18.26 5.55 7.82
C SER A 64 -17.10 4.76 8.43
N VAL A 65 -17.26 3.45 8.46
CA VAL A 65 -16.24 2.53 8.98
C VAL A 65 -16.03 1.41 7.97
N SER A 66 -14.78 1.07 7.71
CA SER A 66 -14.37 -0.10 6.94
C SER A 66 -13.10 -0.71 7.51
N ASN A 67 -12.90 -1.99 7.28
CA ASN A 67 -11.64 -2.68 7.61
C ASN A 67 -11.25 -3.63 6.47
N PHE A 68 -10.22 -4.43 6.64
CA PHE A 68 -9.75 -5.35 5.59
C PHE A 68 -10.78 -6.40 5.20
N LEU A 69 -11.62 -6.85 6.13
CA LEU A 69 -12.56 -7.95 5.97
C LEU A 69 -14.02 -7.50 5.83
N GLU A 70 -14.33 -6.24 6.14
CA GLU A 70 -15.69 -5.70 6.10
C GLU A 70 -15.74 -4.42 5.24
N PRO A 71 -16.70 -4.35 4.29
CA PRO A 71 -16.87 -3.20 3.43
C PRO A 71 -17.36 -1.97 4.21
N SER A 72 -17.22 -0.80 3.60
CA SER A 72 -17.68 0.45 4.19
C SER A 72 -19.14 0.35 4.61
N SER A 73 -19.37 0.61 5.88
CA SER A 73 -20.68 0.68 6.53
C SER A 73 -20.89 2.09 7.08
N ILE A 74 -22.15 2.56 7.02
CA ILE A 74 -22.58 3.85 7.60
C ILE A 74 -23.23 3.58 8.94
N PHE A 75 -22.78 4.31 9.94
CA PHE A 75 -23.34 4.31 11.28
C PHE A 75 -23.90 5.69 11.58
N HIS A 76 -25.01 5.75 12.30
CA HIS A 76 -25.71 6.97 12.70
C HIS A 76 -25.88 7.00 14.21
N ALA A 77 -25.69 8.18 14.80
CA ALA A 77 -26.06 8.48 16.16
C ALA A 77 -26.85 9.81 16.20
N SER A 78 -28.07 9.77 16.74
CA SER A 78 -28.95 10.96 16.85
C SER A 78 -28.50 11.93 17.95
N ASP A 79 -27.86 11.40 18.98
CA ASP A 79 -27.30 12.16 20.12
C ASP A 79 -25.78 12.20 20.09
N GLY A 80 -25.17 11.68 19.01
CA GLY A 80 -23.74 11.55 18.82
C GLY A 80 -23.07 10.51 19.73
N THR A 81 -23.78 9.65 20.45
CA THR A 81 -23.19 8.67 21.39
C THR A 81 -23.38 7.23 20.97
N ASP A 82 -24.58 6.82 20.63
CA ASP A 82 -24.96 5.44 20.30
C ASP A 82 -24.98 5.25 18.77
N TYR A 83 -23.86 4.81 18.19
CA TYR A 83 -23.71 4.62 16.76
C TYR A 83 -24.29 3.28 16.30
N LYS A 84 -25.42 3.33 15.60
CA LYS A 84 -26.10 2.18 15.02
C LYS A 84 -25.79 2.07 13.53
N LYS A 85 -25.43 0.86 13.08
CA LYS A 85 -25.25 0.57 11.65
C LYS A 85 -26.58 0.73 10.91
N ILE A 86 -26.63 1.61 9.94
CA ILE A 86 -27.84 1.89 9.14
C ILE A 86 -27.73 1.45 7.70
N LYS A 87 -26.51 1.31 7.17
CA LYS A 87 -26.25 0.86 5.80
C LYS A 87 -24.90 0.17 5.70
N SER A 88 -24.83 -0.88 4.88
CA SER A 88 -23.59 -1.58 4.55
C SER A 88 -23.64 -2.01 3.09
N ARG A 89 -22.49 -2.12 2.46
CA ARG A 89 -22.35 -2.85 1.19
C ARG A 89 -22.40 -4.35 1.48
N LYS A 90 -22.74 -5.15 0.45
CA LYS A 90 -22.64 -6.61 0.54
C LYS A 90 -21.18 -6.99 0.78
N ASN A 91 -20.95 -7.84 1.77
CA ASN A 91 -19.64 -8.40 2.04
C ASN A 91 -19.43 -9.64 1.14
N SER A 92 -18.30 -9.72 0.43
CA SER A 92 -17.89 -10.91 -0.32
C SER A 92 -16.95 -11.79 0.50
N ILE A 93 -16.28 -11.22 1.52
CA ILE A 93 -15.37 -11.94 2.42
C ILE A 93 -16.14 -12.42 3.65
N ASP A 94 -15.93 -13.65 4.06
CA ASP A 94 -16.41 -14.18 5.34
C ASP A 94 -15.37 -13.83 6.43
N PRO A 95 -15.63 -12.83 7.30
CA PRO A 95 -14.64 -12.35 8.27
C PRO A 95 -14.30 -13.39 9.34
N GLU A 96 -15.18 -14.39 9.54
CA GLU A 96 -14.95 -15.44 10.54
C GLU A 96 -13.82 -16.40 10.17
N LYS A 97 -13.46 -16.48 8.89
CA LYS A 97 -12.36 -17.32 8.40
C LYS A 97 -10.98 -16.73 8.62
N TYR A 98 -10.89 -15.41 8.76
CA TYR A 98 -9.63 -14.67 8.72
C TYR A 98 -9.33 -13.96 10.02
N LYS A 99 -8.06 -13.60 10.20
CA LYS A 99 -7.58 -12.68 11.23
C LYS A 99 -6.78 -11.56 10.59
N VAL A 100 -6.79 -10.42 11.27
CA VAL A 100 -5.98 -9.25 10.95
C VAL A 100 -5.10 -8.95 12.14
N GLU A 101 -3.79 -8.90 11.91
CA GLU A 101 -2.80 -8.60 12.96
C GLU A 101 -1.98 -7.39 12.54
N GLN A 102 -1.88 -6.40 13.41
CA GLN A 102 -0.93 -5.32 13.24
C GLN A 102 0.39 -5.72 13.89
N ASN A 103 1.45 -5.68 13.11
CA ASN A 103 2.80 -6.02 13.55
C ASN A 103 3.73 -4.81 13.38
N PHE A 104 4.90 -4.90 14.01
CA PHE A 104 5.95 -3.90 13.93
C PHE A 104 7.31 -4.58 13.76
N VAL A 105 8.16 -4.00 12.92
CA VAL A 105 9.54 -4.43 12.74
C VAL A 105 10.48 -3.23 12.83
N SER A 106 11.70 -3.43 13.29
CA SER A 106 12.72 -2.38 13.28
C SER A 106 13.38 -2.30 11.91
N SER A 107 13.38 -1.12 11.29
CA SER A 107 14.19 -0.83 10.10
C SER A 107 15.68 -0.77 10.47
N VAL A 108 16.54 -0.69 9.46
CA VAL A 108 18.00 -0.67 9.63
C VAL A 108 18.51 0.50 10.49
N ASP A 109 17.74 1.58 10.59
CA ASP A 109 18.03 2.75 11.41
C ASP A 109 17.31 2.74 12.79
N GLY A 110 16.71 1.61 13.16
CA GLY A 110 16.03 1.40 14.44
C GLY A 110 14.61 1.97 14.52
N ILE A 111 14.10 2.56 13.43
CA ILE A 111 12.71 3.04 13.40
C ILE A 111 11.75 1.87 13.32
N SER A 112 10.70 1.90 14.15
CA SER A 112 9.64 0.88 14.17
C SER A 112 8.65 1.11 13.04
N ILE A 113 8.54 0.14 12.14
CA ILE A 113 7.72 0.17 10.92
C ILE A 113 6.51 -0.73 11.11
N PRO A 114 5.28 -0.20 11.03
CA PRO A 114 4.07 -1.00 11.13
C PRO A 114 3.73 -1.70 9.80
N TYR A 115 3.06 -2.83 9.92
CA TYR A 115 2.42 -3.51 8.81
C TYR A 115 1.22 -4.32 9.30
N PHE A 116 0.24 -4.56 8.42
CA PHE A 116 -0.88 -5.44 8.69
C PHE A 116 -0.67 -6.78 7.98
N LEU A 117 -0.95 -7.85 8.70
CA LEU A 117 -0.94 -9.22 8.19
C LEU A 117 -2.36 -9.77 8.24
N ILE A 118 -2.85 -10.20 7.09
CA ILE A 118 -4.18 -10.78 6.91
C ILE A 118 -3.98 -12.24 6.47
N SER A 119 -4.55 -13.18 7.23
CA SER A 119 -4.41 -14.61 6.97
C SER A 119 -5.63 -15.38 7.42
N ARG A 120 -5.76 -16.63 6.99
CA ARG A 120 -6.70 -17.56 7.64
C ARG A 120 -6.35 -17.73 9.12
N LYS A 121 -7.37 -17.96 9.96
CA LYS A 121 -7.17 -18.33 11.37
C LYS A 121 -6.44 -19.66 11.45
N GLY A 122 -5.45 -19.75 12.35
CA GLY A 122 -4.75 -21.00 12.64
C GLY A 122 -3.67 -21.43 11.64
N ILE A 123 -3.09 -20.49 10.87
CA ILE A 123 -1.93 -20.80 10.02
C ILE A 123 -0.76 -21.31 10.87
N LYS A 124 0.06 -22.21 10.31
CA LYS A 124 1.28 -22.70 10.93
C LYS A 124 2.46 -21.79 10.57
N LEU A 125 3.36 -21.59 11.49
CA LEU A 125 4.59 -20.82 11.23
C LEU A 125 5.70 -21.80 10.77
N ASP A 126 5.55 -22.35 9.55
CA ASP A 126 6.46 -23.35 8.96
C ASP A 126 7.20 -22.84 7.71
N GLY A 127 7.07 -21.54 7.41
CA GLY A 127 7.74 -20.91 6.28
C GLY A 127 7.12 -21.20 4.90
N LYS A 128 5.97 -21.85 4.84
CA LYS A 128 5.38 -22.36 3.59
C LYS A 128 4.14 -21.59 3.10
N HIS A 129 3.78 -20.51 3.77
CA HIS A 129 2.57 -19.78 3.33
C HIS A 129 2.91 -18.86 2.15
N PRO A 130 2.23 -19.05 0.99
CA PRO A 130 2.29 -18.12 -0.12
C PRO A 130 1.87 -16.74 0.37
N THR A 131 2.77 -15.77 0.25
CA THR A 131 2.58 -14.44 0.84
C THR A 131 2.80 -13.34 -0.18
N ILE A 132 1.87 -12.38 -0.24
CA ILE A 132 2.03 -11.15 -1.01
C ILE A 132 2.28 -10.01 -0.04
N LEU A 133 3.40 -9.31 -0.20
CA LEU A 133 3.70 -8.07 0.51
C LEU A 133 3.43 -6.88 -0.42
N TYR A 134 2.41 -6.11 -0.10
CA TYR A 134 2.00 -4.91 -0.82
C TYR A 134 2.59 -3.65 -0.22
N GLY A 135 3.05 -2.72 -1.08
CA GLY A 135 3.55 -1.43 -0.63
C GLY A 135 3.37 -0.27 -1.60
N TYR A 136 3.47 0.95 -1.06
CA TYR A 136 3.45 2.18 -1.86
C TYR A 136 4.60 3.13 -1.47
N GLY A 137 4.62 3.65 -0.24
CA GLY A 137 5.75 4.37 0.37
C GLY A 137 6.14 5.68 -0.33
N GLY A 138 5.20 6.59 -0.59
CA GLY A 138 5.52 7.89 -1.17
C GLY A 138 4.33 8.85 -1.20
N PHE A 139 4.60 10.11 -1.56
CA PHE A 139 3.60 11.15 -1.78
C PHE A 139 2.65 11.38 -0.60
N GLN A 140 3.10 11.08 0.62
CA GLN A 140 2.27 11.18 1.83
C GLN A 140 0.97 10.34 1.76
N ILE A 141 0.92 9.32 0.89
CA ILE A 141 -0.27 8.47 0.73
C ILE A 141 -0.25 7.37 1.78
N SER A 142 -1.13 7.48 2.77
CA SER A 142 -1.34 6.44 3.79
C SER A 142 -2.02 5.20 3.21
N LYS A 143 -1.67 4.04 3.76
CA LYS A 143 -2.32 2.74 3.48
C LYS A 143 -3.03 2.22 4.75
N PRO A 144 -4.09 2.92 5.22
CA PRO A 144 -4.85 2.45 6.37
C PRO A 144 -5.66 1.20 6.02
N PRO A 145 -6.26 0.51 7.01
CA PRO A 145 -7.14 -0.61 6.75
C PRO A 145 -8.23 -0.29 5.73
N ALA A 146 -8.28 -1.06 4.65
CA ALA A 146 -9.23 -0.90 3.55
C ALA A 146 -9.79 -2.25 3.12
N TYR A 147 -11.06 -2.28 2.73
CA TYR A 147 -11.73 -3.51 2.35
C TYR A 147 -11.07 -4.19 1.14
N LEU A 148 -10.76 -5.47 1.29
CA LEU A 148 -10.05 -6.27 0.30
C LEU A 148 -10.98 -6.96 -0.71
N GLY A 149 -12.30 -6.91 -0.50
CA GLY A 149 -13.27 -7.54 -1.38
C GLY A 149 -13.24 -7.00 -2.81
N GLY A 150 -13.35 -7.90 -3.79
CA GLY A 150 -13.25 -7.59 -5.21
C GLY A 150 -11.82 -7.27 -5.68
N SER A 151 -10.80 -7.59 -4.90
CA SER A 151 -9.39 -7.39 -5.23
C SER A 151 -8.63 -8.72 -5.33
N ILE A 152 -7.38 -8.62 -5.78
CA ILE A 152 -6.47 -9.76 -5.79
C ILE A 152 -6.32 -10.39 -4.39
N ALA A 153 -6.34 -9.57 -3.34
CA ALA A 153 -6.19 -10.03 -1.97
C ALA A 153 -7.34 -10.93 -1.49
N GLU A 154 -8.59 -10.66 -1.90
CA GLU A 154 -9.73 -11.54 -1.57
C GLU A 154 -9.51 -12.95 -2.12
N TYR A 155 -9.23 -13.04 -3.42
CA TYR A 155 -8.99 -14.31 -4.08
C TYR A 155 -7.77 -15.03 -3.48
N TRP A 156 -6.69 -14.30 -3.22
CA TRP A 156 -5.46 -14.81 -2.63
C TRP A 156 -5.69 -15.42 -1.25
N LEU A 157 -6.44 -14.73 -0.41
CA LEU A 157 -6.83 -15.24 0.91
C LEU A 157 -7.71 -16.49 0.81
N ASP A 158 -8.64 -16.52 -0.15
CA ASP A 158 -9.49 -17.70 -0.38
C ASP A 158 -8.71 -18.92 -0.88
N SER A 159 -7.63 -18.70 -1.65
CA SER A 159 -6.70 -19.75 -2.08
C SER A 159 -5.74 -20.21 -0.96
N GLY A 160 -5.78 -19.59 0.22
CA GLY A 160 -4.97 -19.97 1.39
C GLY A 160 -3.68 -19.17 1.56
N GLY A 161 -3.50 -18.12 0.76
CA GLY A 161 -2.37 -17.21 0.87
C GLY A 161 -2.47 -16.24 2.05
N VAL A 162 -1.38 -15.54 2.32
CA VAL A 162 -1.26 -14.44 3.28
C VAL A 162 -1.12 -13.13 2.52
N TYR A 163 -1.82 -12.09 2.95
CA TYR A 163 -1.71 -10.75 2.37
C TYR A 163 -1.18 -9.77 3.41
N VAL A 164 -0.15 -9.02 3.05
CA VAL A 164 0.52 -8.08 3.96
C VAL A 164 0.49 -6.69 3.38
N VAL A 165 0.08 -5.72 4.18
CA VAL A 165 0.03 -4.30 3.81
C VAL A 165 1.07 -3.53 4.61
N SER A 166 2.09 -3.00 3.93
CA SER A 166 3.16 -2.23 4.56
C SER A 166 2.77 -0.78 4.78
N ASN A 167 3.17 -0.22 5.93
CA ASN A 167 2.96 1.18 6.31
C ASN A 167 4.31 1.89 6.45
N ILE A 168 5.11 1.82 5.39
CA ILE A 168 6.49 2.29 5.34
C ILE A 168 6.59 3.81 5.24
N ARG A 169 7.77 4.36 5.57
CA ARG A 169 8.08 5.78 5.39
C ARG A 169 7.91 6.23 3.94
N GLY A 170 7.65 7.51 3.76
CA GLY A 170 7.19 8.07 2.48
C GLY A 170 5.67 8.14 2.37
N GLY A 171 4.93 7.28 3.10
CA GLY A 171 3.48 7.40 3.31
C GLY A 171 3.10 8.52 4.28
N GLY A 172 1.80 8.62 4.59
CA GLY A 172 1.24 9.65 5.48
C GLY A 172 0.73 9.11 6.82
N GLU A 173 1.02 7.86 7.16
CA GLU A 173 0.43 7.14 8.29
C GLU A 173 0.64 7.84 9.64
N PHE A 174 1.78 8.52 9.79
CA PHE A 174 2.13 9.30 10.98
C PHE A 174 2.28 10.81 10.71
N GLY A 175 1.68 11.28 9.61
CA GLY A 175 1.69 12.68 9.21
C GLY A 175 2.89 13.08 8.34
N PRO A 176 3.10 14.40 8.17
CA PRO A 176 4.12 14.94 7.25
C PRO A 176 5.54 14.47 7.54
N GLU A 177 5.93 14.30 8.80
CA GLU A 177 7.27 13.83 9.19
C GLU A 177 7.56 12.41 8.69
N TRP A 178 6.54 11.55 8.64
CA TRP A 178 6.66 10.18 8.11
C TRP A 178 6.97 10.19 6.61
N HIS A 179 6.34 11.08 5.88
CA HIS A 179 6.60 11.31 4.46
C HIS A 179 7.98 11.94 4.24
N GLN A 180 8.27 13.06 4.91
CA GLN A 180 9.50 13.81 4.74
C GLN A 180 10.75 13.00 5.08
N SER A 181 10.64 12.05 6.02
CA SER A 181 11.76 11.17 6.40
C SER A 181 12.24 10.24 5.29
N ALA A 182 11.53 10.13 4.17
CA ALA A 182 11.90 9.31 3.01
C ALA A 182 11.82 10.09 1.69
N LEU A 183 12.04 11.41 1.72
CA LEU A 183 12.17 12.23 0.52
C LEU A 183 13.63 12.29 0.03
N LYS A 184 13.81 12.47 -1.27
CA LYS A 184 15.08 12.83 -1.93
C LYS A 184 16.23 11.93 -1.46
N GLU A 185 17.26 12.51 -0.83
CA GLU A 185 18.45 11.81 -0.30
C GLU A 185 18.12 10.71 0.72
N ASN A 186 16.95 10.78 1.35
CA ASN A 186 16.46 9.80 2.32
C ASN A 186 15.59 8.71 1.70
N ARG A 187 15.41 8.70 0.37
CA ARG A 187 14.48 7.79 -0.31
C ARG A 187 14.76 6.32 -0.04
N GLN A 188 16.01 5.94 0.15
CA GLN A 188 16.41 4.56 0.48
C GLN A 188 15.69 4.01 1.71
N ARG A 189 15.34 4.85 2.69
CA ARG A 189 14.63 4.41 3.91
C ARG A 189 13.30 3.73 3.63
N ALA A 190 12.58 4.14 2.59
CA ALA A 190 11.34 3.47 2.20
C ALA A 190 11.60 2.03 1.71
N TYR A 191 12.68 1.81 0.99
CA TYR A 191 13.09 0.49 0.50
C TYR A 191 13.61 -0.37 1.64
N ASP A 192 14.42 0.19 2.54
CA ASP A 192 14.93 -0.48 3.74
C ASP A 192 13.80 -0.95 4.65
N ASP A 193 12.76 -0.11 4.84
CA ASP A 193 11.57 -0.46 5.61
C ASP A 193 10.82 -1.65 4.99
N PHE A 194 10.67 -1.66 3.67
CA PHE A 194 9.99 -2.72 2.95
C PHE A 194 10.77 -4.03 2.99
N ILE A 195 12.10 -3.96 2.85
CA ILE A 195 13.02 -5.09 3.01
C ILE A 195 12.97 -5.64 4.44
N ALA A 196 12.91 -4.76 5.45
CA ALA A 196 12.81 -5.18 6.83
C ALA A 196 11.52 -5.98 7.11
N ILE A 197 10.37 -5.54 6.55
CA ILE A 197 9.12 -6.29 6.65
C ILE A 197 9.25 -7.66 5.96
N ALA A 198 9.80 -7.72 4.75
CA ALA A 198 10.00 -8.98 4.03
C ALA A 198 10.86 -9.96 4.84
N THR A 199 11.94 -9.48 5.43
CA THR A 199 12.83 -10.27 6.29
C THR A 199 12.10 -10.76 7.55
N ASP A 200 11.35 -9.89 8.21
CA ASP A 200 10.58 -10.24 9.42
C ASP A 200 9.52 -11.34 9.16
N LEU A 201 8.88 -11.31 7.98
CA LEU A 201 7.92 -12.36 7.57
C LEU A 201 8.61 -13.73 7.43
N ILE A 202 9.83 -13.75 6.89
CA ILE A 202 10.64 -14.95 6.74
C ILE A 202 11.14 -15.42 8.12
N ASP A 203 11.71 -14.53 8.92
CA ASP A 203 12.26 -14.85 10.24
C ASP A 203 11.20 -15.38 11.21
N LYS A 204 9.96 -14.90 11.10
CA LYS A 204 8.81 -15.40 11.85
C LYS A 204 8.28 -16.75 11.35
N GLY A 205 8.84 -17.29 10.27
CA GLY A 205 8.37 -18.54 9.67
C GLY A 205 6.96 -18.44 9.07
N ILE A 206 6.52 -17.26 8.67
CA ILE A 206 5.24 -17.08 7.96
C ILE A 206 5.42 -17.58 6.52
N THR A 207 6.50 -17.18 5.87
CA THR A 207 6.84 -17.50 4.48
C THR A 207 8.34 -17.79 4.34
N SER A 208 8.78 -18.08 3.12
CA SER A 208 10.19 -18.16 2.75
C SER A 208 10.41 -17.40 1.44
N PRO A 209 11.66 -17.18 1.00
CA PRO A 209 11.93 -16.57 -0.30
C PRO A 209 11.19 -17.22 -1.46
N ASP A 210 11.04 -18.55 -1.45
CA ASP A 210 10.35 -19.31 -2.49
C ASP A 210 8.83 -19.05 -2.52
N HIS A 211 8.25 -18.59 -1.41
CA HIS A 211 6.82 -18.35 -1.25
C HIS A 211 6.47 -16.88 -1.02
N LEU A 212 7.45 -15.96 -1.12
CA LEU A 212 7.24 -14.52 -0.93
C LEU A 212 7.20 -13.78 -2.26
N GLY A 213 6.08 -13.12 -2.52
CA GLY A 213 5.93 -12.18 -3.63
C GLY A 213 5.72 -10.74 -3.14
N ILE A 214 6.07 -9.79 -3.99
CA ILE A 214 5.84 -8.36 -3.74
C ILE A 214 4.99 -7.73 -4.82
N GLU A 215 4.14 -6.77 -4.41
CA GLU A 215 3.22 -6.06 -5.29
C GLU A 215 3.30 -4.55 -5.06
N GLY A 216 3.39 -3.79 -6.17
CA GLY A 216 3.34 -2.33 -6.12
C GLY A 216 3.02 -1.69 -7.46
N ARG A 217 2.36 -0.52 -7.42
CA ARG A 217 1.92 0.24 -8.60
C ARG A 217 2.41 1.68 -8.54
N SER A 218 2.74 2.26 -9.70
CA SER A 218 3.17 3.65 -9.81
C SER A 218 4.43 3.88 -8.97
N ASN A 219 4.40 4.74 -7.96
CA ASN A 219 5.46 4.82 -6.96
C ASN A 219 5.71 3.48 -6.23
N GLY A 220 4.66 2.68 -5.99
CA GLY A 220 4.81 1.31 -5.50
C GLY A 220 5.51 0.39 -6.49
N GLY A 221 5.39 0.66 -7.80
CA GLY A 221 6.17 -0.01 -8.85
C GLY A 221 7.66 0.34 -8.77
N LEU A 222 8.01 1.59 -8.44
CA LEU A 222 9.39 1.96 -8.11
C LEU A 222 9.87 1.26 -6.84
N LEU A 223 9.01 1.20 -5.80
CA LEU A 223 9.31 0.50 -4.55
C LEU A 223 9.71 -0.96 -4.81
N VAL A 224 8.84 -1.73 -5.46
CA VAL A 224 9.13 -3.15 -5.72
C VAL A 224 10.29 -3.32 -6.70
N GLY A 225 10.42 -2.41 -7.68
CA GLY A 225 11.54 -2.37 -8.62
C GLY A 225 12.88 -2.20 -7.89
N ALA A 226 13.00 -1.19 -7.04
CA ALA A 226 14.18 -0.93 -6.24
C ALA A 226 14.48 -2.08 -5.26
N THR A 227 13.44 -2.67 -4.68
CA THR A 227 13.58 -3.73 -3.68
C THR A 227 14.10 -5.03 -4.31
N PHE A 228 13.50 -5.52 -5.42
CA PHE A 228 13.97 -6.75 -6.02
C PHE A 228 15.35 -6.62 -6.69
N THR A 229 15.73 -5.42 -7.15
CA THR A 229 17.07 -5.20 -7.71
C THR A 229 18.16 -5.14 -6.64
N GLN A 230 17.81 -4.72 -5.41
CA GLN A 230 18.73 -4.67 -4.26
C GLN A 230 18.81 -6.01 -3.52
N ARG A 231 17.68 -6.71 -3.38
CA ARG A 231 17.53 -7.96 -2.63
C ARG A 231 16.75 -9.01 -3.45
N PRO A 232 17.32 -9.46 -4.59
CA PRO A 232 16.66 -10.48 -5.41
C PRO A 232 16.50 -11.82 -4.69
N ASP A 233 17.30 -12.07 -3.67
CA ASP A 233 17.32 -13.28 -2.85
C ASP A 233 16.09 -13.47 -1.96
N LEU A 234 15.27 -12.43 -1.77
CA LEU A 234 14.12 -12.48 -0.86
C LEU A 234 12.79 -12.87 -1.53
N PHE A 235 12.73 -12.83 -2.86
CA PHE A 235 11.44 -12.88 -3.57
C PHE A 235 11.45 -13.90 -4.71
N ASN A 236 10.34 -14.63 -4.87
CA ASN A 236 10.10 -15.50 -6.02
C ASN A 236 9.14 -14.88 -7.05
N ALA A 237 8.34 -13.91 -6.67
CA ALA A 237 7.40 -13.22 -7.55
C ALA A 237 7.40 -11.71 -7.34
N VAL A 238 7.27 -10.94 -8.43
CA VAL A 238 7.17 -9.47 -8.39
C VAL A 238 6.07 -9.00 -9.31
N ILE A 239 5.04 -8.33 -8.80
CA ILE A 239 4.07 -7.59 -9.60
C ILE A 239 4.46 -6.12 -9.61
N CYS A 240 4.89 -5.63 -10.77
CA CYS A 240 5.40 -4.28 -10.97
C CYS A 240 4.51 -3.53 -11.96
N GLY A 241 3.54 -2.76 -11.43
CA GLY A 241 2.48 -2.16 -12.22
C GLY A 241 2.69 -0.67 -12.51
N VAL A 242 2.46 -0.25 -13.78
CA VAL A 242 2.54 1.15 -14.24
C VAL A 242 3.71 1.93 -13.60
N PRO A 243 4.93 1.37 -13.59
CA PRO A 243 6.01 1.72 -12.68
C PRO A 243 6.89 2.87 -13.17
N LEU A 244 7.53 3.59 -12.23
CA LEU A 244 8.68 4.44 -12.50
C LEU A 244 9.96 3.63 -12.29
N LEU A 245 10.76 3.37 -13.33
CA LEU A 245 11.96 2.53 -13.23
C LEU A 245 13.22 3.21 -13.72
N ASP A 246 13.12 4.14 -14.68
CA ASP A 246 14.24 4.93 -15.18
C ASP A 246 14.23 6.33 -14.56
N MET A 247 14.91 6.47 -13.41
CA MET A 247 14.90 7.73 -12.66
C MET A 247 15.85 8.78 -13.24
N PHE A 248 16.68 8.43 -14.22
CA PHE A 248 17.52 9.39 -14.93
C PHE A 248 16.71 10.27 -15.92
N ARG A 249 15.51 9.80 -16.32
CA ARG A 249 14.67 10.49 -17.30
C ARG A 249 13.25 10.74 -16.83
N TYR A 250 12.94 10.40 -15.59
CA TYR A 250 11.56 10.43 -15.12
C TYR A 250 10.93 11.82 -15.21
N ASP A 251 11.71 12.86 -14.93
CA ASP A 251 11.29 14.26 -14.93
C ASP A 251 10.93 14.80 -16.34
N LYS A 252 11.45 14.16 -17.39
CA LYS A 252 11.24 14.53 -18.81
C LYS A 252 10.07 13.76 -19.44
N LEU A 253 9.43 12.86 -18.69
CA LEU A 253 8.41 11.95 -19.21
C LEU A 253 7.05 12.23 -18.56
N LEU A 254 6.07 12.72 -19.35
CA LEU A 254 4.70 13.02 -18.93
C LEU A 254 4.63 13.89 -17.67
N ALA A 255 4.01 13.39 -16.57
CA ALA A 255 3.86 14.15 -15.33
C ALA A 255 5.13 14.18 -14.47
N GLY A 256 6.23 13.55 -14.89
CA GLY A 256 7.44 13.35 -14.10
C GLY A 256 8.05 14.62 -13.50
N ALA A 257 8.04 15.74 -14.23
CA ALA A 257 8.56 17.02 -13.72
C ALA A 257 7.86 17.48 -12.43
N SER A 258 6.61 17.06 -12.19
CA SER A 258 5.87 17.40 -10.97
C SER A 258 6.31 16.61 -9.73
N TRP A 259 7.22 15.65 -9.86
CA TRP A 259 7.66 14.75 -8.76
C TRP A 259 9.09 15.05 -8.27
N VAL A 260 9.69 16.16 -8.71
CA VAL A 260 11.05 16.56 -8.31
C VAL A 260 11.15 16.81 -6.80
N ASP A 261 10.07 17.30 -6.18
CA ASP A 261 10.03 17.47 -4.73
C ASP A 261 10.04 16.14 -3.95
N GLU A 262 9.57 15.07 -4.57
CA GLU A 262 9.58 13.73 -3.98
C GLU A 262 10.93 13.03 -4.14
N TYR A 263 11.53 13.10 -5.36
CA TYR A 263 12.68 12.28 -5.72
C TYR A 263 13.98 13.05 -5.90
N GLY A 264 13.91 14.34 -6.19
CA GLY A 264 15.05 15.17 -6.58
C GLY A 264 15.18 15.35 -8.10
N ASP A 265 15.95 16.34 -8.52
CA ASP A 265 16.20 16.68 -9.93
C ASP A 265 17.38 15.86 -10.49
N PRO A 266 17.19 14.96 -11.48
CA PRO A 266 18.27 14.17 -12.06
C PRO A 266 19.24 15.00 -12.91
N ASP A 267 18.87 16.22 -13.34
CA ASP A 267 19.76 17.14 -14.04
C ASP A 267 20.67 17.94 -13.08
N ASN A 268 20.33 17.98 -11.78
CA ASN A 268 21.20 18.50 -10.74
C ASN A 268 22.26 17.45 -10.36
N PRO A 269 23.57 17.68 -10.61
CA PRO A 269 24.61 16.70 -10.32
C PRO A 269 24.68 16.27 -8.84
N GLU A 270 24.38 17.18 -7.91
CA GLU A 270 24.38 16.86 -6.47
C GLU A 270 23.19 15.96 -6.10
N GLU A 271 22.02 16.20 -6.68
CA GLU A 271 20.83 15.40 -6.43
C GLU A 271 20.92 14.05 -7.15
N TRP A 272 21.55 13.98 -8.32
CA TRP A 272 21.82 12.73 -9.00
C TRP A 272 22.68 11.78 -8.15
N GLU A 273 23.59 12.28 -7.33
CA GLU A 273 24.44 11.44 -6.47
C GLU A 273 23.64 10.61 -5.45
N PHE A 274 22.48 11.07 -5.00
CA PHE A 274 21.62 10.23 -4.18
C PHE A 274 20.57 9.49 -5.01
N ILE A 275 20.03 10.07 -6.08
CA ILE A 275 19.04 9.41 -6.95
C ILE A 275 19.65 8.13 -7.54
N LYS A 276 20.85 8.16 -8.12
CA LYS A 276 21.48 7.02 -8.82
C LYS A 276 21.65 5.74 -8.01
N LYS A 277 21.45 5.82 -6.68
CA LYS A 277 21.65 4.68 -5.77
C LYS A 277 20.51 3.65 -5.86
N TYR A 278 19.31 4.05 -6.21
CA TYR A 278 18.13 3.18 -6.15
C TYR A 278 17.40 2.90 -7.47
N PRO A 279 17.59 3.60 -8.60
CA PRO A 279 16.79 3.40 -9.79
C PRO A 279 16.90 1.97 -10.33
N PRO A 280 15.80 1.23 -10.47
CA PRO A 280 15.87 -0.17 -10.87
C PRO A 280 16.54 -0.37 -12.24
N TYR A 281 16.17 0.46 -13.23
CA TYR A 281 16.69 0.33 -14.59
C TYR A 281 18.21 0.54 -14.68
N GLN A 282 18.76 1.52 -13.94
CA GLN A 282 20.18 1.80 -13.92
C GLN A 282 20.97 0.76 -13.13
N ASN A 283 20.37 0.18 -12.09
CA ASN A 283 21.07 -0.70 -11.14
C ASN A 283 20.93 -2.22 -11.44
N LEU A 284 20.31 -2.60 -12.57
CA LEU A 284 20.39 -4.00 -13.03
C LEU A 284 21.82 -4.39 -13.32
N LYS A 285 22.23 -5.54 -12.80
CA LYS A 285 23.60 -6.11 -12.93
C LYS A 285 23.54 -7.42 -13.71
N GLU A 286 24.40 -7.57 -14.72
CA GLU A 286 24.56 -8.83 -15.46
C GLU A 286 25.02 -9.95 -14.52
N GLY A 287 24.54 -11.16 -14.78
CA GLY A 287 24.86 -12.35 -14.00
C GLY A 287 24.13 -12.47 -12.66
N THR A 288 23.33 -11.48 -12.27
CA THR A 288 22.49 -11.58 -11.07
C THR A 288 21.23 -12.39 -11.38
N GLN A 289 20.91 -13.36 -10.51
CA GLN A 289 19.67 -14.12 -10.59
C GLN A 289 18.54 -13.26 -10.01
N TYR A 290 17.73 -12.67 -10.89
CA TYR A 290 16.53 -11.91 -10.49
C TYR A 290 15.31 -12.84 -10.46
N PRO A 291 14.32 -12.59 -9.56
CA PRO A 291 13.02 -13.25 -9.64
C PRO A 291 12.34 -12.96 -10.97
N GLU A 292 11.42 -13.81 -11.39
CA GLU A 292 10.55 -13.45 -12.50
C GLU A 292 9.70 -12.23 -12.14
N VAL A 293 9.60 -11.26 -13.04
CA VAL A 293 8.84 -10.02 -12.82
C VAL A 293 7.66 -9.94 -13.76
N PHE A 294 6.46 -9.80 -13.23
CA PHE A 294 5.27 -9.46 -13.99
C PHE A 294 5.15 -7.94 -14.11
N PHE A 295 5.57 -7.40 -15.25
CA PHE A 295 5.36 -6.00 -15.58
C PHE A 295 4.01 -5.82 -16.25
N TYR A 296 3.21 -4.86 -15.78
CA TYR A 296 2.07 -4.38 -16.54
C TYR A 296 2.04 -2.87 -16.64
N THR A 297 1.58 -2.37 -17.79
CA THR A 297 1.43 -0.94 -18.06
C THR A 297 0.28 -0.69 -19.04
N SER A 298 0.08 0.56 -19.40
CA SER A 298 -0.92 0.96 -20.39
C SER A 298 -0.31 1.92 -21.41
N THR A 299 -0.62 1.69 -22.69
CA THR A 299 -0.13 2.54 -23.80
C THR A 299 -0.57 3.99 -23.64
N LYS A 300 -1.76 4.21 -23.09
CA LYS A 300 -2.36 5.54 -22.88
C LYS A 300 -2.19 6.05 -21.44
N ASP A 301 -1.22 5.52 -20.70
CA ASP A 301 -0.89 6.08 -19.39
C ASP A 301 -0.46 7.55 -19.56
N ASP A 302 -1.24 8.44 -18.98
CA ASP A 302 -1.10 9.90 -19.08
C ASP A 302 -0.28 10.50 -17.91
N ARG A 303 0.13 9.66 -16.96
CA ARG A 303 0.87 10.04 -15.76
C ARG A 303 2.29 9.50 -15.74
N VAL A 304 2.44 8.18 -15.81
CA VAL A 304 3.73 7.49 -15.85
C VAL A 304 3.95 6.91 -17.25
N HIS A 305 4.94 7.40 -17.95
CA HIS A 305 5.19 6.99 -19.33
C HIS A 305 5.46 5.47 -19.42
N PRO A 306 4.76 4.72 -20.31
CA PRO A 306 4.94 3.26 -20.44
C PRO A 306 6.35 2.84 -20.84
N GLY A 307 7.16 3.77 -21.32
CA GLY A 307 8.57 3.57 -21.59
C GLY A 307 9.39 3.08 -20.40
N HIS A 308 8.99 3.38 -19.17
CA HIS A 308 9.64 2.84 -17.97
C HIS A 308 9.55 1.31 -17.93
N ALA A 309 8.34 0.76 -18.06
CA ALA A 309 8.12 -0.69 -18.07
C ALA A 309 8.72 -1.34 -19.32
N ARG A 310 8.51 -0.78 -20.51
CA ARG A 310 9.06 -1.30 -21.79
C ARG A 310 10.57 -1.43 -21.76
N LYS A 311 11.27 -0.38 -21.29
CA LYS A 311 12.74 -0.36 -21.22
C LYS A 311 13.27 -1.38 -20.21
N MET A 312 12.64 -1.47 -19.05
CA MET A 312 13.04 -2.41 -18.01
C MET A 312 12.85 -3.86 -18.49
N ALA A 313 11.68 -4.17 -19.02
CA ALA A 313 11.38 -5.49 -19.58
C ALA A 313 12.39 -5.88 -20.67
N LYS A 314 12.66 -4.97 -21.62
CA LYS A 314 13.67 -5.22 -22.68
C LYS A 314 15.05 -5.49 -22.10
N LYS A 315 15.52 -4.64 -21.16
CA LYS A 315 16.85 -4.81 -20.56
C LYS A 315 16.96 -6.13 -19.80
N MET A 316 15.95 -6.49 -19.00
CA MET A 316 15.94 -7.79 -18.29
C MET A 316 15.93 -8.97 -19.25
N THR A 317 15.14 -8.90 -20.33
CA THR A 317 15.13 -9.93 -21.38
C THR A 317 16.50 -10.09 -22.04
N ASP A 318 17.17 -8.98 -22.39
CA ASP A 318 18.51 -9.00 -22.99
C ASP A 318 19.57 -9.60 -22.05
N MET A 319 19.36 -9.48 -20.76
CA MET A 319 20.21 -10.08 -19.71
C MET A 319 19.85 -11.55 -19.44
N GLY A 320 18.83 -12.11 -20.11
CA GLY A 320 18.35 -13.48 -19.90
C GLY A 320 17.54 -13.67 -18.62
N SER A 321 17.09 -12.58 -17.97
CA SER A 321 16.22 -12.67 -16.78
C SER A 321 14.78 -12.96 -17.18
N PRO A 322 14.05 -13.83 -16.44
CA PRO A 322 12.66 -14.15 -16.76
C PRO A 322 11.73 -12.98 -16.49
N ILE A 323 10.82 -12.71 -17.42
CA ILE A 323 9.79 -11.69 -17.27
C ILE A 323 8.48 -12.12 -17.89
N VAL A 324 7.37 -11.61 -17.33
CA VAL A 324 6.04 -11.56 -17.97
C VAL A 324 5.73 -10.10 -18.23
N TYR A 325 5.25 -9.77 -19.43
CA TYR A 325 4.93 -8.40 -19.80
C TYR A 325 3.52 -8.30 -20.38
N TYR A 326 2.71 -7.44 -19.80
CA TYR A 326 1.37 -7.13 -20.29
C TYR A 326 1.19 -5.62 -20.47
N GLU A 327 0.73 -5.19 -21.65
CA GLU A 327 0.41 -3.80 -21.93
C GLU A 327 -1.02 -3.66 -22.45
N ASN A 328 -1.84 -2.94 -21.69
CA ASN A 328 -3.18 -2.58 -22.10
C ASN A 328 -3.12 -1.39 -23.08
N THR A 329 -3.81 -1.49 -24.24
CA THR A 329 -3.75 -0.46 -25.28
C THR A 329 -4.77 0.68 -25.12
N GLU A 330 -5.70 0.55 -24.20
CA GLU A 330 -6.83 1.47 -24.03
C GLU A 330 -6.84 2.21 -22.68
N GLY A 331 -6.33 1.58 -21.64
CA GLY A 331 -6.33 2.12 -20.28
C GLY A 331 -5.35 3.29 -20.09
N GLY A 332 -5.68 4.20 -19.16
CA GLY A 332 -4.78 5.23 -18.65
C GLY A 332 -3.92 4.70 -17.49
N HIS A 333 -3.56 5.57 -16.53
CA HIS A 333 -2.74 5.20 -15.36
C HIS A 333 -3.38 4.13 -14.45
N ALA A 334 -4.69 3.88 -14.57
CA ALA A 334 -5.33 2.75 -13.90
C ALA A 334 -4.86 1.37 -14.41
N GLY A 335 -4.23 1.31 -15.58
CA GLY A 335 -3.80 0.08 -16.25
C GLY A 335 -4.88 -0.58 -17.10
N THR A 336 -6.14 -0.19 -16.93
CA THR A 336 -7.32 -0.74 -17.61
C THR A 336 -8.35 0.37 -17.86
N SER A 337 -9.25 0.20 -18.85
CA SER A 337 -10.28 1.19 -19.18
C SER A 337 -11.70 0.77 -18.76
N ASN A 338 -11.92 -0.49 -18.44
CA ASN A 338 -13.23 -1.04 -18.06
C ASN A 338 -13.08 -2.26 -17.13
N ILE A 339 -14.21 -2.75 -16.63
CA ILE A 339 -14.25 -3.85 -15.66
C ILE A 339 -13.77 -5.18 -16.26
N ASP A 340 -14.02 -5.44 -17.54
CA ASP A 340 -13.59 -6.69 -18.18
C ASP A 340 -12.08 -6.74 -18.31
N GLN A 341 -11.46 -5.63 -18.71
CA GLN A 341 -9.99 -5.50 -18.76
C GLN A 341 -9.37 -5.59 -17.38
N PHE A 342 -10.03 -5.00 -16.37
CA PHE A 342 -9.59 -5.11 -14.98
C PHE A 342 -9.63 -6.55 -14.50
N SER A 343 -10.73 -7.26 -14.76
CA SER A 343 -10.91 -8.66 -14.39
C SER A 343 -9.89 -9.57 -15.09
N PHE A 344 -9.61 -9.29 -16.36
CA PHE A 344 -8.58 -10.02 -17.12
C PHE A 344 -7.19 -9.80 -16.54
N LEU A 345 -6.81 -8.54 -16.28
CA LEU A 345 -5.51 -8.24 -15.66
C LEU A 345 -5.38 -8.90 -14.28
N LEU A 346 -6.44 -8.87 -13.49
CA LEU A 346 -6.48 -9.52 -12.17
C LEU A 346 -6.26 -11.04 -12.30
N ALA A 347 -6.93 -11.69 -13.27
CA ALA A 347 -6.77 -13.11 -13.52
C ALA A 347 -5.34 -13.47 -13.96
N LEU A 348 -4.70 -12.65 -14.80
CA LEU A 348 -3.30 -12.84 -15.18
C LEU A 348 -2.35 -12.74 -13.98
N GLN A 349 -2.57 -11.74 -13.12
CA GLN A 349 -1.75 -11.57 -11.91
C GLN A 349 -1.92 -12.75 -10.95
N LEU A 350 -3.14 -13.24 -10.76
CA LEU A 350 -3.42 -14.40 -9.90
C LEU A 350 -2.76 -15.67 -10.45
N ALA A 351 -2.94 -15.95 -11.73
CA ALA A 351 -2.31 -17.12 -12.36
C ALA A 351 -0.79 -17.09 -12.22
N TYR A 352 -0.17 -15.93 -12.42
CA TYR A 352 1.26 -15.74 -12.21
C TYR A 352 1.68 -15.99 -10.75
N LEU A 353 0.95 -15.43 -9.78
CA LEU A 353 1.26 -15.60 -8.36
C LEU A 353 1.07 -17.04 -7.89
N GLU A 354 0.02 -17.74 -8.36
CA GLU A 354 -0.21 -19.16 -8.05
C GLU A 354 0.91 -20.03 -8.60
N ASP A 355 1.34 -19.80 -9.85
CA ASP A 355 2.44 -20.52 -10.46
C ASP A 355 3.75 -20.36 -9.67
N LYS A 356 4.04 -19.14 -9.18
CA LYS A 356 5.30 -18.83 -8.51
C LYS A 356 5.32 -19.13 -7.02
N LEU A 357 4.22 -19.01 -6.32
CA LEU A 357 4.21 -19.02 -4.85
C LEU A 357 3.49 -20.23 -4.23
N MET A 358 2.61 -20.91 -4.99
CA MET A 358 1.81 -22.04 -4.47
C MET A 358 2.27 -23.41 -4.96
N ASN A 359 3.18 -23.48 -5.95
CA ASN A 359 3.70 -24.74 -6.52
C ASN A 359 5.03 -25.16 -5.91
#